data_10460e15e98b601f61666ff76b0e5134
#
_entry.id   10460e15e98b601f61666ff76b0e5134
#
_cell.length_a   1.000
_cell.length_b   1.000
_cell.length_c   1.000
_cell.angle_alpha   90.00
_cell.angle_beta   90.00
_cell.angle_gamma   90.00
#
_symmetry.space_group_name_H-M   'P 1'
#
loop_
_entity.id
_entity.type
_entity.pdbx_description
1 polymer ?
#
loop_
_entity_poly.entity_id
_entity_poly.type
_entity_poly.pdbx_seq_one_letter_code
_entity_poly.pdbx_strand_id
1 'polypeptide(L)'
;MSGTLEKNIISPSEASGVVQSGFDFIDGLLPFGSVFPVKSNDGKDTVTWQKIIPPKETDAMKFRAWDAEAAHGKTVAQSGENYTGLIPLSKMGHISERDVINHTGDSTWLHDKAVEILTQLGQEAAVRIELARIAAMVDAKITVEENGLKANTWTFDRPTSISKLTPAKVWSDVKSDPVTDVQKWVDAIKKERGRTPGAALTTSKVIDALRTNESFITEYTGVSLANSKPRLTRAEVQIGRA
;
A
#
# COMPACT_ATOMS: atom_id res chain seq x y z
N MET A 1 5.05 52.07 -12.51
CA MET A 1 4.70 51.65 -11.14
C MET A 1 5.44 50.33 -10.90
N SER A 2 6.44 50.35 -10.01
CA SER A 2 7.17 49.15 -9.64
C SER A 2 6.28 48.33 -8.71
N GLY A 3 5.66 47.29 -9.23
CA GLY A 3 4.91 46.36 -8.42
C GLY A 3 5.89 45.64 -7.52
N THR A 4 5.83 45.92 -6.24
CA THR A 4 6.55 45.15 -5.21
C THR A 4 5.87 43.80 -5.17
N LEU A 5 6.49 42.77 -5.75
CA LEU A 5 6.11 41.40 -5.52
C LEU A 5 6.25 41.14 -4.01
N GLU A 6 5.12 40.95 -3.33
CA GLU A 6 5.13 40.49 -1.93
C GLU A 6 5.80 39.11 -1.87
N LYS A 7 7.06 39.11 -1.43
CA LYS A 7 7.91 37.91 -1.44
C LYS A 7 7.62 36.96 -0.30
N ASN A 8 6.79 37.34 0.69
CA ASN A 8 6.55 36.56 1.92
C ASN A 8 5.06 36.49 2.28
N ILE A 9 4.26 35.90 1.40
CA ILE A 9 2.83 35.68 1.69
C ILE A 9 2.66 34.64 2.83
N ILE A 10 3.53 33.65 2.88
CA ILE A 10 3.52 32.59 3.90
C ILE A 10 4.98 32.22 4.27
N SER A 11 5.24 31.94 5.53
CA SER A 11 6.57 31.50 5.95
C SER A 11 6.88 30.08 5.49
N PRO A 12 8.15 29.70 5.23
CA PRO A 12 8.50 28.34 4.81
C PRO A 12 8.08 27.25 5.82
N SER A 13 8.17 27.54 7.12
CA SER A 13 7.76 26.61 8.18
C SER A 13 6.25 26.40 8.20
N GLU A 14 5.48 27.46 8.05
CA GLU A 14 4.03 27.41 7.97
C GLU A 14 3.57 26.68 6.69
N ALA A 15 4.17 27.01 5.54
CA ALA A 15 3.91 26.32 4.28
C ALA A 15 4.14 24.81 4.38
N SER A 16 5.24 24.40 5.00
CA SER A 16 5.54 22.98 5.25
C SER A 16 4.50 22.32 6.16
N GLY A 17 4.07 23.01 7.22
CA GLY A 17 3.03 22.53 8.13
C GLY A 17 1.68 22.35 7.43
N VAL A 18 1.29 23.29 6.58
CA VAL A 18 0.04 23.22 5.80
C VAL A 18 0.07 22.05 4.81
N VAL A 19 1.15 21.89 4.06
CA VAL A 19 1.32 20.76 3.12
C VAL A 19 1.26 19.43 3.87
N GLN A 20 1.96 19.32 5.01
CA GLN A 20 1.94 18.10 5.82
C GLN A 20 0.53 17.80 6.35
N SER A 21 -0.18 18.80 6.85
CA SER A 21 -1.56 18.64 7.32
C SER A 21 -2.51 18.17 6.20
N GLY A 22 -2.38 18.75 5.00
CA GLY A 22 -3.15 18.31 3.83
C GLY A 22 -2.83 16.87 3.41
N PHE A 23 -1.56 16.50 3.47
CA PHE A 23 -1.10 15.12 3.23
C PHE A 23 -1.68 14.14 4.24
N ASP A 24 -1.51 14.40 5.53
CA ASP A 24 -1.93 13.51 6.62
C ASP A 24 -3.45 13.30 6.63
N PHE A 25 -4.21 14.35 6.31
CA PHE A 25 -5.66 14.26 6.22
C PHE A 25 -6.11 13.24 5.16
N ILE A 26 -5.56 13.30 3.96
CA ILE A 26 -5.92 12.36 2.88
C ILE A 26 -5.29 10.99 3.11
N ASP A 27 -4.03 10.92 3.56
CA ASP A 27 -3.35 9.65 3.84
C ASP A 27 -4.10 8.81 4.87
N GLY A 28 -4.69 9.46 5.88
CA GLY A 28 -5.55 8.80 6.88
C GLY A 28 -6.88 8.25 6.34
N LEU A 29 -7.37 8.78 5.22
CA LEU A 29 -8.59 8.31 4.56
C LEU A 29 -8.30 7.19 3.54
N LEU A 30 -7.07 7.09 3.06
CA LEU A 30 -6.68 6.12 2.04
C LEU A 30 -6.43 4.74 2.65
N PRO A 31 -6.82 3.65 1.95
CA PRO A 31 -6.83 2.30 2.53
C PRO A 31 -5.44 1.75 2.86
N PHE A 32 -4.40 2.21 2.16
CA PHE A 32 -3.04 1.68 2.34
C PHE A 32 -2.16 2.53 3.25
N GLY A 33 -2.61 3.71 3.69
CA GLY A 33 -1.88 4.55 4.64
C GLY A 33 -1.55 3.83 5.94
N SER A 34 -2.51 3.07 6.48
CA SER A 34 -2.31 2.28 7.70
C SER A 34 -1.44 1.02 7.50
N VAL A 35 -1.43 0.44 6.29
CA VAL A 35 -0.65 -0.77 5.97
C VAL A 35 0.82 -0.42 5.67
N PHE A 36 1.04 0.69 4.99
CA PHE A 36 2.36 1.21 4.61
C PHE A 36 2.53 2.65 5.09
N PRO A 37 2.69 2.87 6.40
CA PRO A 37 2.84 4.22 6.94
C PRO A 37 4.11 4.89 6.41
N VAL A 38 4.02 6.18 6.15
CA VAL A 38 5.19 7.00 5.81
C VAL A 38 6.11 7.10 7.02
N LYS A 39 7.41 6.96 6.81
CA LYS A 39 8.44 7.13 7.84
C LYS A 39 9.40 8.23 7.43
N SER A 40 9.82 9.02 8.40
CA SER A 40 10.93 9.96 8.21
C SER A 40 12.23 9.22 7.91
N ASN A 41 13.01 9.77 7.01
CA ASN A 41 14.37 9.28 6.69
C ASN A 41 15.47 10.27 7.17
N ASP A 42 15.16 11.12 8.14
CA ASP A 42 16.07 12.09 8.73
C ASP A 42 16.82 12.97 7.72
N GLY A 43 16.12 13.32 6.63
CA GLY A 43 16.65 14.17 5.56
C GLY A 43 17.71 13.50 4.66
N LYS A 44 17.89 12.20 4.75
CA LYS A 44 18.79 11.46 3.85
C LYS A 44 18.14 11.26 2.49
N ASP A 45 18.94 11.26 1.44
CA ASP A 45 18.53 11.02 0.05
C ASP A 45 18.50 9.53 -0.31
N THR A 46 18.98 8.67 0.59
CA THR A 46 19.07 7.22 0.39
C THR A 46 18.37 6.46 1.52
N VAL A 47 17.72 5.37 1.16
CA VAL A 47 17.12 4.43 2.11
C VAL A 47 17.81 3.09 2.01
N THR A 48 18.11 2.51 3.16
CA THR A 48 18.66 1.16 3.27
C THR A 48 17.64 0.25 3.95
N TRP A 49 17.53 -0.98 3.46
CA TRP A 49 16.68 -2.00 4.09
C TRP A 49 17.29 -3.38 3.98
N GLN A 50 16.94 -4.24 4.93
CA GLN A 50 17.32 -5.63 4.93
C GLN A 50 16.09 -6.52 4.79
N LYS A 51 16.20 -7.54 3.97
CA LYS A 51 15.14 -8.53 3.81
C LYS A 51 15.18 -9.50 4.99
N ILE A 52 14.15 -9.46 5.83
CA ILE A 52 14.00 -10.44 6.91
C ILE A 52 13.38 -11.71 6.31
N ILE A 53 14.16 -12.77 6.23
CA ILE A 53 13.69 -14.09 5.80
C ILE A 53 13.48 -14.91 7.08
N PRO A 54 12.24 -15.27 7.43
CA PRO A 54 11.99 -16.14 8.58
C PRO A 54 12.62 -17.51 8.32
N PRO A 55 13.17 -18.17 9.36
CA PRO A 55 13.70 -19.52 9.22
C PRO A 55 12.59 -20.47 8.74
N LYS A 56 12.93 -21.36 7.82
CA LYS A 56 12.03 -22.42 7.35
C LYS A 56 12.05 -23.59 8.34
N GLU A 57 11.03 -24.44 8.25
CA GLU A 57 10.95 -25.65 9.09
C GLU A 57 12.22 -26.55 8.92
N THR A 58 12.81 -26.57 7.73
CA THR A 58 14.06 -27.26 7.43
C THR A 58 15.28 -26.72 8.17
N ASP A 59 15.19 -25.50 8.70
CA ASP A 59 16.26 -24.81 9.42
C ASP A 59 16.13 -24.99 10.94
N ALA A 60 15.15 -25.78 11.39
CA ALA A 60 14.93 -26.06 12.80
C ALA A 60 16.14 -26.75 13.44
N MET A 61 16.46 -26.37 14.67
CA MET A 61 17.49 -27.03 15.43
C MET A 61 17.15 -28.53 15.66
N LYS A 62 18.16 -29.36 15.56
CA LYS A 62 18.00 -30.83 15.77
C LYS A 62 18.40 -31.19 17.21
N PHE A 63 17.65 -32.09 17.79
CA PHE A 63 18.06 -32.72 19.05
C PHE A 63 19.33 -33.56 18.83
N ARG A 64 20.21 -33.58 19.81
CA ARG A 64 21.43 -34.37 19.82
C ARG A 64 21.51 -35.25 21.06
N ALA A 65 22.28 -36.35 21.01
CA ALA A 65 22.62 -37.10 22.18
C ALA A 65 23.57 -36.32 23.10
N TRP A 66 23.61 -36.69 24.37
CA TRP A 66 24.58 -36.12 25.32
C TRP A 66 26.00 -36.41 24.78
N ASP A 67 26.88 -35.41 24.93
CA ASP A 67 28.29 -35.43 24.47
C ASP A 67 28.50 -35.57 22.94
N ALA A 68 27.46 -35.59 22.13
CA ALA A 68 27.60 -35.50 20.67
C ALA A 68 27.93 -34.07 20.24
N GLU A 69 28.66 -33.93 19.14
CA GLU A 69 28.99 -32.61 18.56
C GLU A 69 27.72 -31.92 18.06
N ALA A 70 27.59 -30.60 18.33
CA ALA A 70 26.47 -29.83 17.84
C ALA A 70 26.61 -29.58 16.33
N ALA A 71 25.53 -29.76 15.57
CA ALA A 71 25.52 -29.44 14.17
C ALA A 71 25.77 -27.95 13.97
N HIS A 72 26.70 -27.60 13.08
CA HIS A 72 26.89 -26.17 12.71
C HIS A 72 25.64 -25.64 12.04
N GLY A 73 25.02 -24.64 12.66
CA GLY A 73 23.91 -23.88 12.05
C GLY A 73 24.45 -23.15 10.82
N LYS A 74 23.81 -23.29 9.70
CA LYS A 74 24.02 -22.35 8.59
C LYS A 74 23.46 -21.02 9.04
N THR A 75 24.33 -20.02 9.25
CA THR A 75 23.87 -18.64 9.36
C THR A 75 23.12 -18.36 8.07
N VAL A 76 21.80 -18.16 8.15
CA VAL A 76 21.02 -17.68 7.01
C VAL A 76 21.70 -16.38 6.60
N ALA A 77 22.35 -16.39 5.44
CA ALA A 77 22.97 -15.19 4.91
C ALA A 77 21.81 -14.17 4.82
N GLN A 78 21.83 -13.21 5.72
CA GLN A 78 20.94 -12.07 5.59
C GLN A 78 21.22 -11.53 4.20
N SER A 79 20.20 -11.47 3.35
CA SER A 79 20.35 -10.88 2.03
C SER A 79 21.03 -9.53 2.24
N GLY A 80 22.06 -9.26 1.45
CA GLY A 80 22.86 -8.04 1.62
C GLY A 80 21.99 -6.80 1.80
N GLU A 81 22.53 -5.82 2.46
CA GLU A 81 21.87 -4.54 2.63
C GLU A 81 21.51 -3.97 1.27
N ASN A 82 20.21 -3.77 1.05
CA ASN A 82 19.73 -3.11 -0.15
C ASN A 82 19.68 -1.62 0.11
N TYR A 83 20.08 -0.83 -0.86
CA TYR A 83 19.98 0.62 -0.79
C TYR A 83 19.32 1.17 -2.05
N THR A 84 18.65 2.29 -1.93
CA THR A 84 18.11 3.03 -3.08
C THR A 84 18.10 4.52 -2.83
N GLY A 85 18.29 5.29 -3.89
CA GLY A 85 18.07 6.72 -3.87
C GLY A 85 16.58 7.06 -3.86
N LEU A 86 16.22 8.10 -3.13
CA LEU A 86 14.89 8.67 -3.16
C LEU A 86 14.77 9.61 -4.37
N ILE A 87 13.60 9.63 -4.98
CA ILE A 87 13.26 10.53 -6.06
C ILE A 87 12.41 11.67 -5.49
N PRO A 88 12.74 12.94 -5.77
CA PRO A 88 11.94 14.06 -5.31
C PRO A 88 10.58 14.07 -5.99
N LEU A 89 9.53 14.24 -5.19
CA LEU A 89 8.18 14.53 -5.64
C LEU A 89 7.94 16.02 -5.49
N SER A 90 7.65 16.71 -6.59
CA SER A 90 7.43 18.15 -6.58
C SER A 90 6.31 18.58 -7.52
N LYS A 91 5.55 19.57 -7.08
CA LYS A 91 4.56 20.26 -7.88
C LYS A 91 4.53 21.72 -7.45
N MET A 92 4.32 22.61 -8.39
CA MET A 92 4.23 24.05 -8.16
C MET A 92 2.79 24.51 -8.23
N GLY A 93 2.33 25.25 -7.23
CA GLY A 93 1.09 26.00 -7.27
C GLY A 93 1.38 27.48 -7.53
N HIS A 94 0.47 28.20 -8.17
CA HIS A 94 0.57 29.64 -8.37
C HIS A 94 -0.79 30.30 -8.19
N ILE A 95 -0.78 31.52 -7.72
CA ILE A 95 -1.94 32.41 -7.73
C ILE A 95 -1.93 33.17 -9.06
N SER A 96 -3.05 33.21 -9.75
CA SER A 96 -3.10 33.89 -11.05
C SER A 96 -2.83 35.39 -10.92
N GLU A 97 -2.16 35.97 -11.91
CA GLU A 97 -1.88 37.40 -11.93
C GLU A 97 -3.16 38.25 -11.82
N ARG A 98 -4.23 37.81 -12.46
CA ARG A 98 -5.55 38.46 -12.38
C ARG A 98 -6.08 38.50 -10.95
N ASP A 99 -5.94 37.40 -10.20
CA ASP A 99 -6.41 37.35 -8.83
C ASP A 99 -5.56 38.21 -7.91
N VAL A 100 -4.26 38.27 -8.13
CA VAL A 100 -3.35 39.18 -7.41
C VAL A 100 -3.73 40.64 -7.66
N ILE A 101 -4.05 41.01 -8.90
CA ILE A 101 -4.46 42.36 -9.25
C ILE A 101 -5.79 42.71 -8.59
N ASN A 102 -6.76 41.81 -8.65
CA ASN A 102 -8.10 42.03 -8.08
C ASN A 102 -8.09 42.16 -6.55
N HIS A 103 -7.10 41.57 -5.88
CA HIS A 103 -6.95 41.60 -4.41
C HIS A 103 -5.68 42.37 -3.99
N THR A 104 -5.27 43.36 -4.78
CA THR A 104 -4.09 44.17 -4.45
C THR A 104 -4.29 44.88 -3.11
N GLY A 105 -3.35 44.61 -2.17
CA GLY A 105 -3.39 45.16 -0.81
C GLY A 105 -4.18 44.30 0.20
N ASP A 106 -4.81 43.22 -0.23
CA ASP A 106 -5.46 42.24 0.66
C ASP A 106 -4.52 41.09 0.96
N SER A 107 -3.64 41.27 1.93
CA SER A 107 -2.67 40.26 2.36
C SER A 107 -3.35 39.06 2.98
N THR A 108 -4.52 39.20 3.62
CA THR A 108 -5.27 38.10 4.22
C THR A 108 -5.80 37.18 3.14
N TRP A 109 -6.40 37.72 2.10
CA TRP A 109 -6.88 36.91 0.98
C TRP A 109 -5.74 36.15 0.28
N LEU A 110 -4.60 36.81 0.05
CA LEU A 110 -3.42 36.19 -0.57
C LEU A 110 -2.88 35.05 0.28
N HIS A 111 -2.83 35.26 1.60
CA HIS A 111 -2.42 34.20 2.54
C HIS A 111 -3.37 33.02 2.52
N ASP A 112 -4.68 33.24 2.63
CA ASP A 112 -5.69 32.18 2.62
C ASP A 112 -5.66 31.39 1.31
N LYS A 113 -5.46 32.09 0.18
CA LYS A 113 -5.34 31.45 -1.13
C LYS A 113 -4.06 30.61 -1.24
N ALA A 114 -2.96 31.06 -0.65
CA ALA A 114 -1.74 30.27 -0.57
C ALA A 114 -1.93 29.01 0.29
N VAL A 115 -2.61 29.11 1.43
CA VAL A 115 -2.95 27.98 2.30
C VAL A 115 -3.83 26.95 1.57
N GLU A 116 -4.85 27.41 0.83
CA GLU A 116 -5.71 26.55 0.02
C GLU A 116 -4.88 25.73 -1.00
N ILE A 117 -4.02 26.43 -1.78
CA ILE A 117 -3.18 25.79 -2.79
C ILE A 117 -2.20 24.79 -2.15
N LEU A 118 -1.56 25.14 -1.04
CA LEU A 118 -0.61 24.28 -0.34
C LEU A 118 -1.30 23.04 0.24
N THR A 119 -2.50 23.21 0.80
CA THR A 119 -3.32 22.08 1.27
C THR A 119 -3.62 21.10 0.13
N GLN A 120 -4.05 21.64 -1.02
CA GLN A 120 -4.30 20.82 -2.20
C GLN A 120 -3.04 20.06 -2.69
N LEU A 121 -1.88 20.73 -2.70
CA LEU A 121 -0.62 20.09 -3.07
C LEU A 121 -0.26 18.93 -2.12
N GLY A 122 -0.50 19.09 -0.81
CA GLY A 122 -0.34 18.03 0.17
C GLY A 122 -1.25 16.83 -0.11
N GLN A 123 -2.52 17.09 -0.41
CA GLN A 123 -3.51 16.08 -0.75
C GLN A 123 -3.12 15.31 -2.02
N GLU A 124 -2.68 16.01 -3.06
CA GLU A 124 -2.22 15.39 -4.31
C GLU A 124 -0.97 14.52 -4.10
N ALA A 125 -0.07 14.93 -3.21
CA ALA A 125 1.10 14.12 -2.83
C ALA A 125 0.68 12.82 -2.15
N ALA A 126 -0.31 12.85 -1.25
CA ALA A 126 -0.85 11.64 -0.60
C ALA A 126 -1.42 10.65 -1.63
N VAL A 127 -2.21 11.15 -2.59
CA VAL A 127 -2.75 10.31 -3.67
C VAL A 127 -1.62 9.69 -4.51
N ARG A 128 -0.56 10.44 -4.80
CA ARG A 128 0.59 9.91 -5.57
C ARG A 128 1.32 8.80 -4.81
N ILE A 129 1.50 8.96 -3.50
CA ILE A 129 2.10 7.93 -2.65
C ILE A 129 1.21 6.69 -2.60
N GLU A 130 -0.11 6.87 -2.51
CA GLU A 130 -1.05 5.74 -2.54
C GLU A 130 -0.96 4.92 -3.83
N LEU A 131 -0.85 5.57 -4.98
CA LEU A 131 -0.62 4.87 -6.26
C LEU A 131 0.67 4.06 -6.25
N ALA A 132 1.73 4.56 -5.63
CA ALA A 132 2.99 3.82 -5.46
C ALA A 132 2.82 2.61 -4.53
N ARG A 133 2.05 2.74 -3.43
CA ARG A 133 1.70 1.62 -2.53
C ARG A 133 0.93 0.52 -3.26
N ILE A 134 -0.05 0.90 -4.08
CA ILE A 134 -0.82 -0.03 -4.90
C ILE A 134 0.09 -0.77 -5.88
N ALA A 135 0.96 -0.06 -6.59
CA ALA A 135 1.90 -0.66 -7.53
C ALA A 135 2.85 -1.65 -6.84
N ALA A 136 3.38 -1.29 -5.67
CA ALA A 136 4.22 -2.17 -4.86
C ALA A 136 3.47 -3.45 -4.43
N MET A 137 2.19 -3.32 -4.05
CA MET A 137 1.36 -4.46 -3.65
C MET A 137 0.97 -5.35 -4.82
N VAL A 138 0.52 -4.78 -5.91
CA VAL A 138 -0.01 -5.54 -7.07
C VAL A 138 1.13 -6.16 -7.87
N ASP A 139 2.11 -5.33 -8.26
CA ASP A 139 3.17 -5.72 -9.18
C ASP A 139 4.49 -6.08 -8.50
N ALA A 140 4.60 -5.89 -7.19
CA ALA A 140 5.86 -5.98 -6.43
C ALA A 140 6.99 -5.12 -7.03
N LYS A 141 6.62 -4.04 -7.70
CA LYS A 141 7.55 -3.07 -8.27
C LYS A 141 6.91 -1.69 -8.33
N ILE A 142 7.72 -0.66 -8.24
CA ILE A 142 7.34 0.72 -8.51
C ILE A 142 8.20 1.19 -9.68
N THR A 143 7.59 1.66 -10.75
CA THR A 143 8.29 2.27 -11.88
C THR A 143 7.88 3.73 -12.00
N VAL A 144 8.86 4.61 -12.04
CA VAL A 144 8.65 6.06 -12.23
C VAL A 144 9.37 6.48 -13.51
N GLU A 145 8.62 7.00 -14.46
CA GLU A 145 9.11 7.51 -15.73
C GLU A 145 8.29 8.75 -16.09
N GLU A 146 8.69 9.89 -15.55
CA GLU A 146 7.93 11.14 -15.67
C GLU A 146 8.90 12.34 -15.78
N ASN A 147 8.48 13.39 -16.47
CA ASN A 147 9.16 14.69 -16.52
C ASN A 147 10.67 14.63 -16.84
N GLY A 148 11.05 13.78 -17.82
CA GLY A 148 12.46 13.63 -18.22
C GLY A 148 13.30 12.75 -17.29
N LEU A 149 12.71 12.21 -16.22
CA LEU A 149 13.35 11.18 -15.44
C LEU A 149 13.39 9.88 -16.25
N LYS A 150 14.57 9.29 -16.42
CA LYS A 150 14.69 7.96 -17.01
C LYS A 150 14.01 6.96 -16.10
N ALA A 151 13.39 5.92 -16.68
CA ALA A 151 12.70 4.88 -15.94
C ALA A 151 13.54 4.38 -14.76
N ASN A 152 13.08 4.64 -13.56
CA ASN A 152 13.64 4.10 -12.33
C ASN A 152 12.65 3.09 -11.77
N THR A 153 13.12 1.87 -11.53
CA THR A 153 12.27 0.77 -11.10
C THR A 153 12.82 0.18 -9.81
N TRP A 154 11.99 0.21 -8.75
CA TRP A 154 12.24 -0.51 -7.52
C TRP A 154 11.49 -1.84 -7.54
N THR A 155 12.21 -2.94 -7.37
CA THR A 155 11.64 -4.29 -7.32
C THR A 155 11.66 -4.83 -5.89
N PHE A 156 10.55 -5.43 -5.46
CA PHE A 156 10.36 -5.98 -4.13
C PHE A 156 10.32 -7.51 -4.19
N ASP A 157 11.38 -8.18 -4.53
CA ASP A 157 11.61 -9.64 -4.58
C ASP A 157 10.46 -10.52 -4.07
N ARG A 158 9.33 -10.52 -4.76
CA ARG A 158 8.22 -11.42 -4.46
C ARG A 158 8.49 -12.76 -5.13
N PRO A 159 8.48 -13.88 -4.40
CA PRO A 159 8.60 -15.20 -5.01
C PRO A 159 7.56 -15.43 -6.09
N THR A 160 7.97 -15.99 -7.23
CA THR A 160 7.08 -16.24 -8.37
C THR A 160 5.96 -17.21 -8.02
N SER A 161 6.21 -18.13 -7.08
CA SER A 161 5.25 -19.11 -6.56
C SER A 161 4.00 -18.50 -5.90
N ILE A 162 4.11 -17.25 -5.41
CA ILE A 162 3.02 -16.51 -4.74
C ILE A 162 2.73 -15.17 -5.38
N SER A 163 3.33 -14.86 -6.52
CA SER A 163 3.23 -13.52 -7.12
C SER A 163 1.89 -13.28 -7.82
N LYS A 164 1.42 -14.25 -8.59
CA LYS A 164 0.17 -14.16 -9.35
C LYS A 164 -0.57 -15.48 -9.28
N LEU A 165 -1.32 -15.66 -8.23
CA LEU A 165 -2.20 -16.82 -8.08
C LEU A 165 -3.55 -16.49 -8.72
N THR A 166 -3.96 -17.30 -9.69
CA THR A 166 -5.23 -17.14 -10.40
C THR A 166 -6.24 -18.16 -9.92
N PRO A 167 -7.53 -17.78 -9.81
CA PRO A 167 -8.58 -18.74 -9.48
C PRO A 167 -8.76 -19.77 -10.59
N ALA A 168 -9.21 -20.96 -10.27
CA ALA A 168 -9.51 -22.02 -11.24
C ALA A 168 -10.64 -21.61 -12.19
N LYS A 169 -11.63 -20.86 -11.68
CA LYS A 169 -12.72 -20.23 -12.43
C LYS A 169 -12.93 -18.82 -11.90
N VAL A 170 -13.41 -17.95 -12.78
CA VAL A 170 -13.76 -16.58 -12.40
C VAL A 170 -14.85 -16.60 -11.33
N TRP A 171 -14.67 -15.89 -10.23
CA TRP A 171 -15.61 -15.89 -9.08
C TRP A 171 -16.97 -15.25 -9.37
N SER A 172 -17.14 -14.61 -10.51
CA SER A 172 -18.45 -14.19 -11.01
C SER A 172 -19.30 -15.38 -11.51
N ASP A 173 -18.70 -16.55 -11.75
CA ASP A 173 -19.45 -17.77 -12.01
C ASP A 173 -19.96 -18.34 -10.67
N VAL A 174 -21.27 -18.50 -10.54
CA VAL A 174 -21.94 -19.03 -9.34
C VAL A 174 -21.44 -20.43 -8.94
N LYS A 175 -20.93 -21.20 -9.90
CA LYS A 175 -20.37 -22.54 -9.70
C LYS A 175 -18.85 -22.54 -9.51
N SER A 176 -18.22 -21.40 -9.35
CA SER A 176 -16.81 -21.32 -8.96
C SER A 176 -16.65 -21.72 -7.49
N ASP A 177 -15.43 -22.09 -7.09
CA ASP A 177 -15.13 -22.46 -5.72
C ASP A 177 -14.06 -21.50 -5.11
N PRO A 178 -14.46 -20.28 -4.72
CA PRO A 178 -13.56 -19.33 -4.12
C PRO A 178 -12.97 -19.79 -2.79
N VAL A 179 -13.67 -20.64 -2.03
CA VAL A 179 -13.18 -21.16 -0.74
C VAL A 179 -11.93 -22.01 -0.95
N THR A 180 -12.02 -22.98 -1.85
CA THR A 180 -10.87 -23.84 -2.20
C THR A 180 -9.73 -23.04 -2.84
N ASP A 181 -10.03 -22.05 -3.68
CA ASP A 181 -9.00 -21.20 -4.28
C ASP A 181 -8.24 -20.39 -3.21
N VAL A 182 -8.96 -19.75 -2.28
CA VAL A 182 -8.35 -18.99 -1.17
C VAL A 182 -7.51 -19.93 -0.27
N GLN A 183 -8.03 -21.10 0.07
CA GLN A 183 -7.29 -22.08 0.87
C GLN A 183 -5.97 -22.46 0.20
N LYS A 184 -5.97 -22.76 -1.09
CA LYS A 184 -4.75 -23.06 -1.86
C LYS A 184 -3.76 -21.91 -1.84
N TRP A 185 -4.24 -20.66 -1.92
CA TRP A 185 -3.39 -19.47 -1.87
C TRP A 185 -2.78 -19.29 -0.46
N VAL A 186 -3.58 -19.49 0.58
CA VAL A 186 -3.11 -19.46 1.97
C VAL A 186 -2.02 -20.51 2.18
N ASP A 187 -2.23 -21.74 1.71
CA ASP A 187 -1.26 -22.83 1.85
C ASP A 187 0.04 -22.54 1.07
N ALA A 188 -0.08 -21.97 -0.15
CA ALA A 188 1.08 -21.57 -0.93
C ALA A 188 1.90 -20.47 -0.20
N ILE A 189 1.24 -19.47 0.38
CA ILE A 189 1.89 -18.42 1.15
C ILE A 189 2.53 -18.98 2.42
N LYS A 190 1.82 -19.85 3.14
CA LYS A 190 2.31 -20.51 4.35
C LYS A 190 3.56 -21.35 4.05
N LYS A 191 3.54 -22.13 2.97
CA LYS A 191 4.69 -22.93 2.52
C LYS A 191 5.90 -22.07 2.17
N GLU A 192 5.68 -20.94 1.50
CA GLU A 192 6.76 -20.07 1.05
C GLU A 192 7.30 -19.15 2.16
N ARG A 193 6.42 -18.67 3.04
CA ARG A 193 6.75 -17.65 4.04
C ARG A 193 6.73 -18.15 5.48
N GLY A 194 6.28 -19.36 5.74
CA GLY A 194 6.15 -19.91 7.09
C GLY A 194 5.08 -19.26 7.96
N ARG A 195 4.23 -18.40 7.38
CA ARG A 195 3.18 -17.65 8.09
C ARG A 195 1.87 -17.70 7.34
N THR A 196 0.78 -17.85 8.07
CA THR A 196 -0.58 -17.72 7.53
C THR A 196 -0.92 -16.23 7.37
N PRO A 197 -1.44 -15.80 6.22
CA PRO A 197 -1.92 -14.43 6.06
C PRO A 197 -3.12 -14.18 6.97
N GLY A 198 -3.13 -13.02 7.65
CA GLY A 198 -4.20 -12.65 8.59
C GLY A 198 -5.34 -11.86 7.95
N ALA A 199 -5.16 -11.34 6.74
CA ALA A 199 -6.16 -10.53 6.05
C ALA A 199 -5.98 -10.60 4.53
N ALA A 200 -7.07 -10.36 3.81
CA ALA A 200 -7.07 -10.20 2.36
C ALA A 200 -7.71 -8.86 1.99
N LEU A 201 -7.07 -8.14 1.07
CA LEU A 201 -7.64 -6.93 0.49
C LEU A 201 -8.33 -7.29 -0.82
N THR A 202 -9.56 -6.82 -0.98
CA THR A 202 -10.38 -7.14 -2.13
C THR A 202 -11.22 -5.94 -2.58
N THR A 203 -11.79 -6.03 -3.77
CA THR A 203 -12.66 -4.99 -4.33
C THR A 203 -14.13 -5.28 -4.03
N SER A 204 -14.97 -4.21 -4.08
CA SER A 204 -16.41 -4.37 -3.92
C SER A 204 -17.03 -5.34 -4.93
N LYS A 205 -16.47 -5.41 -6.15
CA LYS A 205 -16.92 -6.35 -7.19
C LYS A 205 -16.73 -7.82 -6.77
N VAL A 206 -15.61 -8.12 -6.13
CA VAL A 206 -15.33 -9.48 -5.62
C VAL A 206 -16.26 -9.80 -4.45
N ILE A 207 -16.48 -8.85 -3.54
CA ILE A 207 -17.43 -9.02 -2.43
C ILE A 207 -18.84 -9.32 -2.99
N ASP A 208 -19.30 -8.58 -4.01
CA ASP A 208 -20.59 -8.81 -4.62
C ASP A 208 -20.69 -10.18 -5.33
N ALA A 209 -19.58 -10.68 -5.89
CA ALA A 209 -19.53 -12.03 -6.45
C ALA A 209 -19.62 -13.11 -5.35
N LEU A 210 -18.88 -12.96 -4.24
CA LEU A 210 -18.91 -13.90 -3.11
C LEU A 210 -20.30 -14.00 -2.47
N ARG A 211 -21.06 -12.91 -2.42
CA ARG A 211 -22.43 -12.88 -1.85
C ARG A 211 -23.42 -13.79 -2.57
N THR A 212 -23.14 -14.14 -3.81
CA THR A 212 -24.02 -14.99 -4.66
C THR A 212 -23.40 -16.34 -4.96
N ASN A 213 -22.17 -16.58 -4.51
CA ASN A 213 -21.45 -17.81 -4.79
C ASN A 213 -21.92 -18.95 -3.88
N GLU A 214 -22.28 -20.09 -4.46
CA GLU A 214 -22.86 -21.25 -3.74
C GLU A 214 -21.87 -21.85 -2.74
N SER A 215 -20.62 -22.03 -3.12
CA SER A 215 -19.58 -22.62 -2.26
C SER A 215 -19.31 -21.72 -1.05
N PHE A 216 -19.17 -20.41 -1.26
CA PHE A 216 -18.91 -19.47 -0.19
C PHE A 216 -20.09 -19.35 0.80
N ILE A 217 -21.33 -19.34 0.29
CA ILE A 217 -22.54 -19.30 1.13
C ILE A 217 -22.68 -20.58 1.93
N THR A 218 -22.42 -21.74 1.33
CA THR A 218 -22.50 -23.05 1.99
C THR A 218 -21.47 -23.13 3.14
N GLU A 219 -20.24 -22.68 2.91
CA GLU A 219 -19.19 -22.64 3.94
C GLU A 219 -19.55 -21.70 5.09
N TYR A 220 -20.09 -20.53 4.76
CA TYR A 220 -20.47 -19.55 5.79
C TYR A 220 -21.68 -19.97 6.62
N THR A 221 -22.71 -20.53 5.98
CA THR A 221 -23.99 -20.86 6.64
C THR A 221 -24.04 -22.29 7.18
N GLY A 222 -23.14 -23.16 6.74
CA GLY A 222 -23.16 -24.59 7.04
C GLY A 222 -24.33 -25.34 6.40
N VAL A 223 -25.11 -24.69 5.51
CA VAL A 223 -26.32 -25.26 4.88
C VAL A 223 -26.13 -25.37 3.37
N SER A 224 -26.30 -26.57 2.83
CA SER A 224 -26.27 -26.82 1.40
C SER A 224 -27.49 -26.16 0.69
N LEU A 225 -27.23 -25.43 -0.39
CA LEU A 225 -28.20 -24.59 -1.09
C LEU A 225 -29.10 -25.34 -2.07
N ALA A 226 -29.36 -26.64 -1.88
CA ALA A 226 -30.11 -27.44 -2.83
C ALA A 226 -31.49 -26.86 -3.21
N ASN A 227 -32.13 -26.04 -2.37
CA ASN A 227 -33.47 -25.54 -2.57
C ASN A 227 -33.74 -24.04 -2.23
N SER A 228 -32.72 -23.28 -1.85
CA SER A 228 -32.87 -21.84 -1.60
C SER A 228 -31.66 -21.09 -2.15
N LYS A 229 -31.87 -19.84 -2.55
CA LYS A 229 -30.77 -18.94 -2.99
C LYS A 229 -30.60 -17.82 -1.96
N PRO A 230 -30.12 -18.12 -0.73
CA PRO A 230 -29.80 -17.06 0.19
C PRO A 230 -28.73 -16.15 -0.42
N ARG A 231 -28.77 -14.88 -0.04
CA ARG A 231 -27.81 -13.90 -0.47
C ARG A 231 -27.24 -13.25 0.77
N LEU A 232 -25.94 -13.37 0.97
CA LEU A 232 -25.27 -12.72 2.09
C LEU A 232 -25.27 -11.20 1.96
N THR A 233 -25.32 -10.51 3.07
CA THR A 233 -25.10 -9.06 3.11
C THR A 233 -23.60 -8.75 2.94
N ARG A 234 -23.26 -7.50 2.59
CA ARG A 234 -21.86 -7.10 2.52
C ARG A 234 -21.14 -7.20 3.87
N ALA A 235 -21.87 -6.90 4.96
CA ALA A 235 -21.33 -7.01 6.30
C ALA A 235 -20.98 -8.45 6.67
N GLU A 236 -21.83 -9.43 6.35
CA GLU A 236 -21.57 -10.85 6.60
C GLU A 236 -20.33 -11.36 5.84
N VAL A 237 -20.13 -10.94 4.59
CA VAL A 237 -18.92 -11.29 3.82
C VAL A 237 -17.66 -10.64 4.43
N GLN A 238 -17.78 -9.44 5.01
CA GLN A 238 -16.67 -8.75 5.66
C GLN A 238 -16.33 -9.33 7.04
N ILE A 239 -17.32 -9.87 7.76
CA ILE A 239 -17.14 -10.48 9.09
C ILE A 239 -16.56 -11.90 8.99
N GLY A 240 -16.72 -12.59 7.88
CA GLY A 240 -16.13 -13.91 7.61
C GLY A 240 -14.60 -13.93 7.60
N ARG A 241 -13.98 -13.10 8.43
CA ARG A 241 -12.56 -13.06 8.74
C ARG A 241 -12.34 -13.86 10.01
N ALA A 242 -11.99 -15.11 9.86
CA ALA A 242 -11.32 -15.87 10.90
C ALA A 242 -9.83 -15.91 10.58
#